data_24bb0844fa8b6637d1c97cf026d13d9a
#
_entry.id   24bb0844fa8b6637d1c97cf026d13d9a
#
_cell.length_a   1.000
_cell.length_b   1.000
_cell.length_c   1.000
_cell.angle_alpha   90.00
_cell.angle_beta   90.00
_cell.angle_gamma   90.00
#
_symmetry.space_group_name_H-M   'P 1'
#
loop_
_entity.id
_entity.type
_entity.pdbx_description
1 polymer ?
#
loop_
_entity_poly.entity_id
_entity_poly.type
_entity_poly.pdbx_seq_one_letter_code
_entity_poly.pdbx_strand_id
1 'polypeptide(L)'
;MQPPTSHPQVPAGLPPDVAREVSQVLSRRNLLATLGVAAAGSALAVVSYRDEAHAATTPHTAKAAAATGETTPKHAWCMVIDLRTCDGCAMCTRSCQQRHGLREEQTWIKVYSMEDSSGGTFAMPRPCMMCEDPPCLKVCPVGATLRTDEGLVLVDTDTCVGSRACMAACPYEARYFNWTEPPASKRMPMPSTPQMPVAKKGTVGKCVLCADRLPQGELPACVSGCPMGVLYIGDLVTDIAVNGPGNTVVLSEFLRDNDAVRYKEELGTNPRVYYILGHGQKLGGQA
;
A
#
# COMPACT_ATOMS: atom_id res chain seq x y z
N MET A 1 -38.42 -7.14 -36.33
CA MET A 1 -37.28 -6.47 -35.64
C MET A 1 -36.04 -7.24 -35.96
N GLN A 2 -35.20 -6.73 -36.86
CA GLN A 2 -33.90 -7.33 -37.21
C GLN A 2 -32.84 -6.77 -36.25
N PRO A 3 -31.88 -7.58 -35.76
CA PRO A 3 -30.78 -7.08 -34.92
C PRO A 3 -29.75 -6.32 -35.79
N PRO A 4 -29.09 -5.28 -35.23
CA PRO A 4 -28.09 -4.49 -35.96
C PRO A 4 -26.82 -5.31 -36.16
N THR A 5 -26.41 -5.49 -37.41
CA THR A 5 -25.10 -6.02 -37.78
C THR A 5 -24.08 -4.89 -37.74
N SER A 6 -23.34 -4.77 -36.62
CA SER A 6 -22.17 -3.90 -36.57
C SER A 6 -20.94 -4.62 -37.14
N HIS A 7 -20.56 -4.26 -38.36
CA HIS A 7 -19.25 -4.59 -38.91
C HIS A 7 -18.20 -3.66 -38.28
N PRO A 8 -17.00 -4.17 -37.91
CA PRO A 8 -15.90 -3.32 -37.49
C PRO A 8 -15.48 -2.43 -38.67
N GLN A 9 -15.59 -1.11 -38.52
CA GLN A 9 -15.19 -0.14 -39.54
C GLN A 9 -13.67 0.05 -39.48
N VAL A 10 -13.05 0.00 -40.68
CA VAL A 10 -11.64 0.34 -40.86
C VAL A 10 -11.47 1.86 -40.67
N PRO A 11 -10.47 2.34 -39.87
CA PRO A 11 -10.26 3.77 -39.66
C PRO A 11 -10.00 4.50 -40.98
N ALA A 12 -10.68 5.63 -41.19
CA ALA A 12 -10.47 6.50 -42.36
C ALA A 12 -9.08 7.14 -42.32
N GLY A 13 -8.27 6.95 -43.38
CA GLY A 13 -6.95 7.57 -43.53
C GLY A 13 -5.76 6.62 -43.75
N LEU A 14 -5.99 5.33 -43.87
CA LEU A 14 -4.93 4.37 -44.19
C LEU A 14 -4.65 4.34 -45.72
N PRO A 15 -3.38 4.14 -46.12
CA PRO A 15 -3.03 3.90 -47.52
C PRO A 15 -3.77 2.67 -48.10
N PRO A 16 -4.13 2.65 -49.37
CA PRO A 16 -5.01 1.63 -49.96
C PRO A 16 -4.44 0.20 -49.93
N ASP A 17 -3.15 0.04 -49.92
CA ASP A 17 -2.41 -1.21 -49.76
C ASP A 17 -2.56 -1.77 -48.33
N VAL A 18 -2.42 -0.94 -47.31
CA VAL A 18 -2.58 -1.31 -45.91
C VAL A 18 -4.03 -1.63 -45.55
N ALA A 19 -4.99 -0.86 -46.12
CA ALA A 19 -6.40 -1.12 -45.92
C ALA A 19 -6.84 -2.48 -46.48
N ARG A 20 -6.21 -2.93 -47.59
CA ARG A 20 -6.46 -4.23 -48.20
C ARG A 20 -5.94 -5.39 -47.37
N GLU A 21 -4.76 -5.22 -46.77
CA GLU A 21 -4.13 -6.23 -45.92
C GLU A 21 -4.88 -6.40 -44.59
N VAL A 22 -5.31 -5.31 -43.96
CA VAL A 22 -6.15 -5.33 -42.75
C VAL A 22 -7.51 -5.97 -43.02
N SER A 23 -8.12 -5.73 -44.21
CA SER A 23 -9.40 -6.34 -44.59
C SER A 23 -9.30 -7.85 -44.82
N GLN A 24 -8.15 -8.35 -45.31
CA GLN A 24 -7.93 -9.79 -45.47
C GLN A 24 -7.72 -10.53 -44.16
N VAL A 25 -7.08 -9.90 -43.17
CA VAL A 25 -6.85 -10.48 -41.86
C VAL A 25 -8.15 -10.55 -41.03
N LEU A 26 -9.08 -9.62 -41.23
CA LEU A 26 -10.35 -9.54 -40.48
C LEU A 26 -11.47 -10.41 -41.09
N SER A 27 -11.23 -11.17 -42.16
CA SER A 27 -12.23 -12.06 -42.74
C SER A 27 -12.53 -13.23 -41.80
N ARG A 28 -13.81 -13.42 -41.44
CA ARG A 28 -14.28 -14.51 -40.54
C ARG A 28 -13.80 -15.91 -40.96
N ARG A 29 -13.56 -16.13 -42.24
CA ARG A 29 -13.05 -17.41 -42.73
C ARG A 29 -11.60 -17.67 -42.35
N ASN A 30 -10.77 -16.64 -42.36
CA ASN A 30 -9.35 -16.75 -41.94
C ASN A 30 -9.21 -16.87 -40.44
N LEU A 31 -10.10 -16.22 -39.64
CA LEU A 31 -10.11 -16.35 -38.19
C LEU A 31 -10.43 -17.78 -37.73
N LEU A 32 -11.39 -18.47 -38.43
CA LEU A 32 -11.74 -19.85 -38.11
C LEU A 32 -10.66 -20.85 -38.57
N ALA A 33 -9.95 -20.54 -39.69
CA ALA A 33 -8.85 -21.37 -40.17
C ALA A 33 -7.63 -21.31 -39.23
N THR A 34 -7.28 -20.11 -38.69
CA THR A 34 -6.19 -19.93 -37.76
C THR A 34 -6.50 -20.52 -36.37
N LEU A 35 -7.74 -20.46 -35.90
CA LEU A 35 -8.18 -21.13 -34.68
C LEU A 35 -8.21 -22.66 -34.82
N GLY A 36 -8.55 -23.20 -35.98
CA GLY A 36 -8.53 -24.65 -36.25
C GLY A 36 -7.11 -25.23 -36.24
N VAL A 37 -6.14 -24.53 -36.83
CA VAL A 37 -4.73 -24.97 -36.84
C VAL A 37 -4.10 -24.82 -35.43
N ALA A 38 -4.46 -23.80 -34.67
CA ALA A 38 -4.03 -23.65 -33.29
C ALA A 38 -4.56 -24.76 -32.37
N ALA A 39 -5.79 -25.24 -32.60
CA ALA A 39 -6.36 -26.33 -31.81
C ALA A 39 -5.70 -27.69 -32.08
N ALA A 40 -5.30 -27.97 -33.33
CA ALA A 40 -4.61 -29.20 -33.70
C ALA A 40 -3.13 -29.22 -33.26
N GLY A 41 -2.46 -28.06 -33.27
CA GLY A 41 -1.10 -27.89 -32.78
C GLY A 41 -1.00 -27.95 -31.23
N SER A 42 -2.03 -27.47 -30.53
CA SER A 42 -2.07 -27.44 -29.07
C SER A 42 -2.24 -28.85 -28.44
N ALA A 43 -2.91 -29.78 -29.14
CA ALA A 43 -3.10 -31.13 -28.64
C ALA A 43 -1.79 -31.95 -28.62
N LEU A 44 -0.88 -31.72 -29.57
CA LEU A 44 0.44 -32.35 -29.61
C LEU A 44 1.47 -31.67 -28.71
N ALA A 45 1.35 -30.35 -28.48
CA ALA A 45 2.23 -29.60 -27.59
C ALA A 45 1.91 -29.85 -26.09
N VAL A 46 0.66 -30.19 -25.75
CA VAL A 46 0.26 -30.48 -24.34
C VAL A 46 0.80 -31.81 -23.87
N VAL A 47 1.04 -32.78 -24.77
CA VAL A 47 1.58 -34.11 -24.39
C VAL A 47 3.09 -34.06 -24.17
N SER A 48 3.82 -33.19 -24.92
CA SER A 48 5.28 -33.00 -24.73
C SER A 48 5.64 -31.98 -23.64
N TYR A 49 4.70 -31.07 -23.28
CA TYR A 49 4.95 -30.05 -22.24
C TYR A 49 4.71 -30.54 -20.82
N ARG A 50 4.13 -31.72 -20.64
CA ARG A 50 3.89 -32.26 -19.28
C ARG A 50 5.12 -32.77 -18.57
N ASP A 51 6.19 -33.08 -19.30
CA ASP A 51 7.44 -33.56 -18.68
C ASP A 51 8.49 -32.46 -18.43
N GLU A 52 8.35 -31.28 -19.05
CA GLU A 52 9.28 -30.17 -18.82
C GLU A 52 8.76 -29.07 -17.86
N ALA A 53 7.47 -29.10 -17.51
CA ALA A 53 6.87 -28.09 -16.62
C ALA A 53 7.19 -28.29 -15.12
N HIS A 54 7.96 -29.33 -14.77
CA HIS A 54 8.39 -29.58 -13.39
C HIS A 54 9.82 -29.11 -13.07
N ALA A 55 10.53 -28.49 -14.00
CA ALA A 55 11.93 -28.09 -13.80
C ALA A 55 12.17 -26.58 -13.70
N ALA A 56 11.16 -25.72 -13.68
CA ALA A 56 11.34 -24.26 -13.63
C ALA A 56 10.49 -23.55 -12.55
N THR A 57 10.22 -24.22 -11.43
CA THR A 57 9.90 -23.54 -10.17
C THR A 57 11.16 -23.42 -9.35
N THR A 58 12.10 -22.60 -9.80
CA THR A 58 12.99 -21.95 -8.85
C THR A 58 12.11 -20.99 -8.06
N PRO A 59 11.90 -21.21 -6.75
CA PRO A 59 11.38 -20.17 -5.92
C PRO A 59 12.38 -19.01 -6.06
N HIS A 60 11.91 -17.84 -6.48
CA HIS A 60 12.60 -16.61 -6.18
C HIS A 60 12.67 -16.55 -4.65
N THR A 61 13.65 -17.22 -4.09
CA THR A 61 14.13 -16.94 -2.76
C THR A 61 14.62 -15.50 -2.84
N ALA A 62 13.69 -14.56 -2.56
CA ALA A 62 14.10 -13.30 -2.00
C ALA A 62 15.14 -13.70 -0.96
N LYS A 63 16.38 -13.21 -1.15
CA LYS A 63 17.46 -13.30 -0.19
C LYS A 63 16.98 -12.54 1.06
N ALA A 64 16.07 -13.18 1.80
CA ALA A 64 15.92 -12.93 3.21
C ALA A 64 17.30 -13.23 3.75
N ALA A 65 18.04 -12.20 4.11
CA ALA A 65 19.21 -12.37 4.93
C ALA A 65 18.72 -13.13 6.16
N ALA A 66 18.93 -14.44 6.15
CA ALA A 66 18.75 -15.28 7.31
C ALA A 66 19.85 -14.83 8.29
N ALA A 67 19.51 -13.87 9.12
CA ALA A 67 20.17 -13.66 10.39
C ALA A 67 19.74 -14.87 11.25
N THR A 68 20.51 -15.94 11.18
CA THR A 68 20.48 -17.05 12.14
C THR A 68 21.10 -16.55 13.44
N GLY A 69 20.30 -15.88 14.22
CA GLY A 69 20.51 -15.45 15.57
C GLY A 69 19.18 -14.89 16.03
N GLU A 70 18.48 -15.59 16.88
CA GLU A 70 17.21 -15.21 17.47
C GLU A 70 17.44 -14.02 18.41
N THR A 71 17.78 -12.86 17.86
CA THR A 71 17.78 -11.60 18.57
C THR A 71 16.35 -11.08 18.52
N THR A 72 15.65 -11.14 19.64
CA THR A 72 14.39 -10.42 19.84
C THR A 72 14.55 -9.00 19.27
N PRO A 73 13.66 -8.52 18.39
CA PRO A 73 13.79 -7.18 17.83
C PRO A 73 13.79 -6.17 18.96
N LYS A 74 14.68 -5.18 18.86
CA LYS A 74 14.81 -4.13 19.90
C LYS A 74 13.51 -3.33 20.07
N HIS A 75 12.73 -3.20 19.03
CA HIS A 75 11.44 -2.50 18.98
C HIS A 75 10.47 -3.24 18.06
N ALA A 76 9.17 -3.03 18.30
CA ALA A 76 8.09 -3.50 17.45
C ALA A 76 7.02 -2.39 17.33
N TRP A 77 7.25 -1.49 16.38
CA TRP A 77 6.45 -0.27 16.26
C TRP A 77 5.02 -0.51 15.85
N CYS A 78 4.10 0.20 16.48
CA CYS A 78 2.68 0.27 16.14
C CYS A 78 2.15 1.70 16.30
N MET A 79 0.93 1.95 15.88
CA MET A 79 0.24 3.22 16.10
C MET A 79 -1.13 2.97 16.73
N VAL A 80 -1.53 3.84 17.66
CA VAL A 80 -2.90 3.86 18.19
C VAL A 80 -3.53 5.19 17.83
N ILE A 81 -4.76 5.17 17.33
CA ILE A 81 -5.52 6.35 16.93
C ILE A 81 -6.81 6.38 17.71
N ASP A 82 -6.94 7.33 18.62
CA ASP A 82 -8.13 7.55 19.44
C ASP A 82 -9.12 8.44 18.69
N LEU A 83 -10.15 7.85 18.11
CA LEU A 83 -11.15 8.56 17.31
C LEU A 83 -12.18 9.33 18.15
N ARG A 84 -12.21 9.11 19.47
CA ARG A 84 -13.21 9.73 20.37
C ARG A 84 -13.12 11.25 20.40
N THR A 85 -11.90 11.78 20.24
CA THR A 85 -11.61 13.21 20.33
C THR A 85 -11.04 13.80 19.04
N CYS A 86 -11.05 13.04 17.94
CA CYS A 86 -10.56 13.52 16.65
C CYS A 86 -11.58 14.48 16.01
N ASP A 87 -11.20 15.76 15.85
CA ASP A 87 -12.03 16.80 15.25
C ASP A 87 -11.91 16.90 13.71
N GLY A 88 -11.04 16.07 13.09
CA GLY A 88 -10.84 16.08 11.65
C GLY A 88 -10.01 17.25 11.10
N CYS A 89 -9.31 18.01 11.91
CA CYS A 89 -8.56 19.22 11.52
C CYS A 89 -7.45 18.99 10.47
N ALA A 90 -7.11 17.74 10.17
CA ALA A 90 -6.07 17.32 9.21
C ALA A 90 -4.66 17.89 9.50
N MET A 91 -4.38 18.33 10.72
CA MET A 91 -3.03 18.79 11.10
C MET A 91 -2.00 17.66 10.99
N CYS A 92 -2.39 16.42 11.28
CA CYS A 92 -1.54 15.22 11.06
C CYS A 92 -1.14 15.05 9.59
N THR A 93 -2.05 15.31 8.64
CA THR A 93 -1.77 15.31 7.19
C THR A 93 -0.78 16.42 6.83
N ARG A 94 -1.02 17.64 7.28
CA ARG A 94 -0.15 18.81 6.99
C ARG A 94 1.25 18.63 7.56
N SER A 95 1.37 18.18 8.80
CA SER A 95 2.67 17.92 9.44
C SER A 95 3.45 16.81 8.72
N CYS A 96 2.76 15.76 8.26
CA CYS A 96 3.35 14.70 7.45
C CYS A 96 3.83 15.24 6.09
N GLN A 97 3.01 16.04 5.39
CA GLN A 97 3.36 16.65 4.11
C GLN A 97 4.56 17.57 4.24
N GLN A 98 4.58 18.42 5.26
CA GLN A 98 5.69 19.34 5.54
C GLN A 98 6.98 18.56 5.83
N ARG A 99 6.93 17.53 6.69
CA ARG A 99 8.09 16.75 7.08
C ARG A 99 8.69 15.96 5.92
N HIS A 100 7.86 15.40 5.06
CA HIS A 100 8.30 14.51 3.97
C HIS A 100 8.35 15.20 2.60
N GLY A 101 8.13 16.53 2.55
CA GLY A 101 8.15 17.30 1.30
C GLY A 101 7.11 16.78 0.28
N LEU A 102 5.95 16.33 0.76
CA LEU A 102 4.90 15.84 -0.11
C LEU A 102 4.15 16.99 -0.78
N ARG A 103 3.57 16.72 -1.95
CA ARG A 103 2.65 17.64 -2.61
C ARG A 103 1.32 17.66 -1.86
N GLU A 104 0.51 18.68 -2.10
CA GLU A 104 -0.80 18.81 -1.48
C GLU A 104 -1.72 17.62 -1.79
N GLU A 105 -1.67 17.13 -3.04
CA GLU A 105 -2.44 15.97 -3.47
C GLU A 105 -1.90 14.62 -2.94
N GLN A 106 -0.69 14.60 -2.38
CA GLN A 106 -0.06 13.41 -1.83
C GLN A 106 -0.25 13.36 -0.30
N THR A 107 -1.03 12.42 0.16
CA THR A 107 -1.31 12.26 1.59
C THR A 107 -0.89 10.88 2.07
N TRP A 108 0.12 10.81 2.96
CA TRP A 108 0.54 9.55 3.59
C TRP A 108 -0.30 9.18 4.80
N ILE A 109 -0.93 10.16 5.42
CA ILE A 109 -2.02 10.00 6.37
C ILE A 109 -3.17 10.87 5.89
N LYS A 110 -4.30 10.26 5.56
CA LYS A 110 -5.50 10.93 5.05
C LYS A 110 -6.59 10.85 6.10
N VAL A 111 -7.28 11.94 6.32
CA VAL A 111 -8.45 11.97 7.21
C VAL A 111 -9.71 11.74 6.38
N TYR A 112 -10.45 10.70 6.72
CA TYR A 112 -11.72 10.35 6.07
C TYR A 112 -12.88 10.79 6.96
N SER A 113 -13.96 11.24 6.35
CA SER A 113 -15.25 11.36 7.02
C SER A 113 -15.95 9.99 6.94
N MET A 114 -16.26 9.44 8.10
CA MET A 114 -16.96 8.15 8.26
C MET A 114 -18.32 8.39 8.85
N GLU A 115 -19.30 7.56 8.51
CA GLU A 115 -20.64 7.60 9.13
C GLU A 115 -20.66 6.74 10.40
N ASP A 116 -21.31 7.23 11.45
CA ASP A 116 -21.59 6.45 12.64
C ASP A 116 -22.95 5.74 12.57
N SER A 117 -23.24 4.89 13.56
CA SER A 117 -24.50 4.13 13.61
C SER A 117 -25.74 4.98 13.92
N SER A 118 -25.58 6.24 14.31
CA SER A 118 -26.64 7.20 14.61
C SER A 118 -26.95 8.12 13.43
N GLY A 119 -26.21 8.00 12.31
CA GLY A 119 -26.30 8.88 11.14
C GLY A 119 -25.49 10.16 11.28
N GLY A 120 -24.63 10.26 12.30
CA GLY A 120 -23.61 11.29 12.44
C GLY A 120 -22.37 10.95 11.64
N THR A 121 -21.37 11.84 11.69
CA THR A 121 -20.07 11.61 11.06
C THR A 121 -18.93 11.77 12.04
N PHE A 122 -17.84 11.01 11.83
CA PHE A 122 -16.62 11.14 12.60
C PHE A 122 -15.40 11.12 11.67
N ALA A 123 -14.31 11.71 12.14
CA ALA A 123 -13.08 11.78 11.39
C ALA A 123 -12.17 10.57 11.68
N MET A 124 -11.67 9.92 10.62
CA MET A 124 -10.77 8.78 10.73
C MET A 124 -9.44 9.07 10.03
N PRO A 125 -8.38 9.43 10.75
CA PRO A 125 -7.03 9.48 10.21
C PRO A 125 -6.57 8.07 9.82
N ARG A 126 -6.17 7.90 8.55
CA ARG A 126 -5.76 6.59 8.01
C ARG A 126 -4.39 6.67 7.36
N PRO A 127 -3.32 6.25 8.07
CA PRO A 127 -1.98 6.07 7.51
C PRO A 127 -1.85 4.70 6.82
N CYS A 128 -0.62 4.33 6.41
CA CYS A 128 -0.32 2.93 6.10
C CYS A 128 -0.45 2.07 7.37
N MET A 129 -1.09 0.92 7.26
CA MET A 129 -1.38 0.04 8.40
C MET A 129 -0.16 -0.74 8.91
N MET A 130 1.01 -0.62 8.29
CA MET A 130 2.23 -1.35 8.68
C MET A 130 1.98 -2.83 8.99
N CYS A 131 1.26 -3.50 8.07
CA CYS A 131 0.78 -4.87 8.23
C CYS A 131 1.90 -5.85 8.60
N GLU A 132 1.61 -6.83 9.45
CA GLU A 132 2.52 -7.94 9.73
C GLU A 132 2.61 -8.90 8.56
N ASP A 133 1.49 -9.10 7.86
CA ASP A 133 1.38 -9.89 6.65
C ASP A 133 1.02 -9.00 5.44
N PRO A 134 1.98 -8.19 4.93
CA PRO A 134 1.70 -7.15 3.95
C PRO A 134 1.50 -7.73 2.53
N PRO A 135 0.29 -7.67 1.95
CA PRO A 135 0.05 -8.16 0.60
C PRO A 135 0.88 -7.38 -0.45
N CYS A 136 1.16 -6.12 -0.18
CA CYS A 136 1.97 -5.27 -1.05
C CYS A 136 3.44 -5.69 -1.16
N LEU A 137 3.96 -6.45 -0.21
CA LEU A 137 5.30 -7.06 -0.26
C LEU A 137 5.28 -8.26 -1.21
N LYS A 138 4.25 -9.11 -1.08
CA LYS A 138 4.12 -10.36 -1.84
C LYS A 138 4.00 -10.17 -3.35
N VAL A 139 3.41 -9.04 -3.78
CA VAL A 139 3.17 -8.74 -5.21
C VAL A 139 4.25 -7.90 -5.86
N CYS A 140 5.32 -7.53 -5.15
CA CYS A 140 6.36 -6.69 -5.73
C CYS A 140 7.30 -7.53 -6.62
N PRO A 141 7.31 -7.31 -7.96
CA PRO A 141 8.08 -8.17 -8.88
C PRO A 141 9.59 -8.05 -8.71
N VAL A 142 10.06 -6.95 -8.10
CA VAL A 142 11.49 -6.67 -7.91
C VAL A 142 11.90 -6.66 -6.43
N GLY A 143 11.01 -7.03 -5.51
CA GLY A 143 11.31 -7.04 -4.07
C GLY A 143 11.56 -5.65 -3.45
N ALA A 144 11.17 -4.56 -4.12
CA ALA A 144 11.37 -3.20 -3.62
C ALA A 144 10.56 -2.87 -2.35
N THR A 145 9.47 -3.58 -2.06
CA THR A 145 8.79 -3.47 -0.78
C THR A 145 9.42 -4.46 0.20
N LEU A 146 9.84 -3.97 1.35
CA LEU A 146 10.49 -4.76 2.40
C LEU A 146 9.79 -4.53 3.74
N ARG A 147 9.99 -5.45 4.67
CA ARG A 147 9.59 -5.32 6.07
C ARG A 147 10.83 -5.42 6.94
N THR A 148 11.01 -4.47 7.86
CA THR A 148 12.11 -4.47 8.82
C THR A 148 11.79 -5.40 10.00
N ASP A 149 12.82 -5.78 10.77
CA ASP A 149 12.64 -6.58 12.00
C ASP A 149 11.76 -5.85 13.03
N GLU A 150 11.79 -4.53 13.05
CA GLU A 150 10.95 -3.69 13.90
C GLU A 150 9.49 -3.56 13.39
N GLY A 151 9.17 -4.23 12.28
CA GLY A 151 7.82 -4.31 11.72
C GLY A 151 7.42 -3.17 10.79
N LEU A 152 8.35 -2.31 10.38
CA LEU A 152 8.06 -1.25 9.42
C LEU A 152 8.02 -1.82 8.00
N VAL A 153 6.98 -1.49 7.26
CA VAL A 153 6.88 -1.81 5.84
C VAL A 153 7.37 -0.62 5.04
N LEU A 154 8.44 -0.76 4.31
CA LEU A 154 9.11 0.30 3.56
C LEU A 154 9.13 0.01 2.06
N VAL A 155 9.52 0.99 1.24
CA VAL A 155 9.74 0.85 -0.20
C VAL A 155 11.12 1.38 -0.54
N ASP A 156 11.98 0.54 -1.05
CA ASP A 156 13.23 0.96 -1.66
C ASP A 156 12.96 1.59 -3.02
N THR A 157 13.14 2.91 -3.11
CA THR A 157 12.89 3.66 -4.34
C THR A 157 13.98 3.50 -5.38
N ASP A 158 15.15 3.00 -5.03
CA ASP A 158 16.22 2.69 -5.98
C ASP A 158 15.92 1.40 -6.73
N THR A 159 15.37 0.42 -6.05
CA THR A 159 14.93 -0.87 -6.62
C THR A 159 13.55 -0.79 -7.27
N CYS A 160 12.70 0.19 -6.88
CA CYS A 160 11.33 0.29 -7.36
C CYS A 160 11.24 0.65 -8.85
N VAL A 161 10.69 -0.25 -9.66
CA VAL A 161 10.44 -0.05 -11.10
C VAL A 161 9.06 0.55 -11.42
N GLY A 162 8.26 0.88 -10.40
CA GLY A 162 6.96 1.53 -10.60
C GLY A 162 5.86 0.65 -11.18
N SER A 163 5.92 -0.67 -11.01
CA SER A 163 4.91 -1.62 -11.52
C SER A 163 3.49 -1.36 -11.00
N ARG A 164 3.36 -0.67 -9.87
CA ARG A 164 2.11 -0.33 -9.16
C ARG A 164 1.28 -1.52 -8.66
N ALA A 165 1.75 -2.77 -8.84
CA ALA A 165 1.06 -3.95 -8.34
C ALA A 165 0.76 -3.85 -6.83
N CYS A 166 1.69 -3.25 -6.05
CA CYS A 166 1.53 -3.03 -4.62
C CYS A 166 0.43 -1.99 -4.27
N MET A 167 0.05 -1.12 -5.21
CA MET A 167 -1.10 -0.20 -5.02
C MET A 167 -2.41 -0.97 -5.16
N ALA A 168 -2.52 -1.82 -6.18
CA ALA A 168 -3.71 -2.64 -6.42
C ALA A 168 -3.92 -3.68 -5.31
N ALA A 169 -2.85 -4.22 -4.73
CA ALA A 169 -2.91 -5.21 -3.66
C ALA A 169 -3.19 -4.62 -2.27
N CYS A 170 -3.08 -3.29 -2.09
CA CYS A 170 -3.28 -2.66 -0.79
C CYS A 170 -4.77 -2.41 -0.51
N PRO A 171 -5.41 -3.12 0.43
CA PRO A 171 -6.84 -2.93 0.70
C PRO A 171 -7.15 -1.62 1.44
N TYR A 172 -6.10 -0.92 1.87
CA TYR A 172 -6.19 0.35 2.61
C TYR A 172 -5.93 1.58 1.75
N GLU A 173 -5.62 1.41 0.45
CA GLU A 173 -5.29 2.51 -0.48
C GLU A 173 -4.16 3.42 0.04
N ALA A 174 -3.25 2.86 0.82
CA ALA A 174 -2.20 3.62 1.51
C ALA A 174 -0.96 3.90 0.66
N ARG A 175 -1.02 3.65 -0.65
CA ARG A 175 0.09 3.83 -1.58
C ARG A 175 -0.31 4.75 -2.72
N TYR A 176 0.65 5.54 -3.21
CA TYR A 176 0.47 6.40 -4.37
C TYR A 176 1.68 6.31 -5.29
N PHE A 177 1.50 6.74 -6.53
CA PHE A 177 2.55 6.74 -7.54
C PHE A 177 3.12 8.15 -7.73
N ASN A 178 4.43 8.28 -7.77
CA ASN A 178 5.14 9.54 -7.98
C ASN A 178 5.22 9.87 -9.47
N TRP A 179 4.23 10.56 -10.01
CA TRP A 179 4.16 10.94 -11.42
C TRP A 179 5.23 11.97 -11.81
N THR A 180 5.65 12.80 -10.86
CA THR A 180 6.59 13.89 -11.06
C THR A 180 7.65 13.87 -9.96
N GLU A 181 8.79 14.53 -10.21
CA GLU A 181 9.80 14.72 -9.16
C GLU A 181 9.21 15.51 -7.99
N PRO A 182 9.55 15.16 -6.74
CA PRO A 182 9.19 15.96 -5.59
C PRO A 182 9.81 17.34 -5.68
N PRO A 183 9.12 18.41 -5.21
CA PRO A 183 9.62 19.77 -5.26
C PRO A 183 10.96 19.89 -4.52
N ALA A 184 12.00 20.39 -5.19
CA ALA A 184 13.34 20.54 -4.61
C ALA A 184 13.35 21.43 -3.35
N SER A 185 12.47 22.46 -3.32
CA SER A 185 12.32 23.39 -2.20
C SER A 185 11.70 22.76 -0.93
N LYS A 186 11.07 21.59 -1.05
CA LYS A 186 10.44 20.86 0.07
C LYS A 186 11.27 19.67 0.54
N ARG A 187 12.39 19.39 -0.12
CA ARG A 187 13.33 18.37 0.39
C ARG A 187 14.02 18.94 1.63
N MET A 188 13.52 18.58 2.80
CA MET A 188 14.37 18.69 3.98
C MET A 188 15.56 17.75 3.77
N PRO A 189 16.80 18.17 4.12
CA PRO A 189 17.92 17.27 4.13
C PRO A 189 17.61 16.15 5.15
N MET A 190 17.11 15.04 4.64
CA MET A 190 16.99 13.83 5.42
C MET A 190 18.31 13.09 5.29
N PRO A 191 18.91 12.65 6.39
CA PRO A 191 20.02 11.73 6.28
C PRO A 191 19.53 10.54 5.45
N SER A 192 20.22 10.27 4.36
CA SER A 192 19.97 9.09 3.51
C SER A 192 20.36 7.85 4.32
N THR A 193 19.45 7.41 5.16
CA THR A 193 19.56 6.08 5.76
C THR A 193 18.99 5.07 4.75
N PRO A 194 19.51 3.85 4.70
CA PRO A 194 18.97 2.79 3.84
C PRO A 194 17.46 2.55 4.06
N GLN A 195 16.91 3.02 5.20
CA GLN A 195 15.52 2.86 5.60
C GLN A 195 14.60 4.00 5.16
N MET A 196 15.13 5.10 4.62
CA MET A 196 14.33 6.28 4.23
C MET A 196 14.59 6.68 2.79
N PRO A 197 13.94 5.99 1.85
CA PRO A 197 14.10 6.30 0.44
C PRO A 197 13.48 7.66 0.11
N VAL A 198 14.27 8.52 -0.54
CA VAL A 198 13.77 9.76 -1.12
C VAL A 198 12.78 9.42 -2.24
N ALA A 199 11.57 9.99 -2.19
CA ALA A 199 10.59 9.82 -3.25
C ALA A 199 11.21 10.19 -4.61
N LYS A 200 11.10 9.31 -5.62
CA LYS A 200 11.58 9.52 -6.99
C LYS A 200 10.42 9.44 -7.96
N LYS A 201 10.47 10.22 -9.04
CA LYS A 201 9.54 10.06 -10.16
C LYS A 201 9.56 8.61 -10.66
N GLY A 202 8.40 8.06 -10.96
CA GLY A 202 8.27 6.68 -11.45
C GLY A 202 8.24 5.61 -10.36
N THR A 203 8.30 5.98 -9.08
CA THR A 203 8.26 5.03 -7.96
C THR A 203 6.97 5.13 -7.16
N VAL A 204 6.74 4.16 -6.27
CA VAL A 204 5.59 4.17 -5.35
C VAL A 204 6.00 4.70 -3.97
N GLY A 205 5.20 5.63 -3.43
CA GLY A 205 5.35 6.18 -2.08
C GLY A 205 4.26 5.73 -1.13
N LYS A 206 4.54 5.79 0.16
CA LYS A 206 3.60 5.55 1.26
C LYS A 206 4.16 6.06 2.59
N CYS A 207 3.33 6.09 3.64
CA CYS A 207 3.78 6.36 5.00
C CYS A 207 4.94 5.42 5.40
N VAL A 208 6.01 5.96 5.96
CA VAL A 208 7.21 5.25 6.42
C VAL A 208 7.31 5.22 7.96
N LEU A 209 6.25 5.63 8.66
CA LEU A 209 6.18 5.80 10.12
C LEU A 209 7.31 6.69 10.68
N CYS A 210 7.86 7.61 9.86
CA CYS A 210 9.02 8.42 10.22
C CYS A 210 10.19 7.59 10.78
N ALA A 211 10.55 6.49 10.10
CA ALA A 211 11.57 5.53 10.51
C ALA A 211 12.93 6.15 10.84
N ASP A 212 13.21 7.34 10.33
CA ASP A 212 14.42 8.13 10.63
C ASP A 212 14.38 8.79 12.01
N ARG A 213 13.17 9.07 12.54
CA ARG A 213 12.99 9.77 13.83
C ARG A 213 12.95 8.81 15.01
N LEU A 214 12.34 7.65 14.84
CA LEU A 214 12.13 6.69 15.91
C LEU A 214 13.43 6.27 16.61
N PRO A 215 14.55 5.96 15.92
CA PRO A 215 15.81 5.63 16.59
C PRO A 215 16.43 6.80 17.39
N GLN A 216 15.98 8.03 17.11
CA GLN A 216 16.42 9.25 17.81
C GLN A 216 15.53 9.57 19.02
N GLY A 217 14.53 8.75 19.29
CA GLY A 217 13.52 9.02 20.34
C GLY A 217 12.55 10.13 19.97
N GLU A 218 12.49 10.52 18.69
CA GLU A 218 11.59 11.56 18.22
C GLU A 218 10.25 10.98 17.73
N LEU A 219 9.16 11.69 18.03
CA LEU A 219 7.83 11.29 17.60
C LEU A 219 7.64 11.45 16.08
N PRO A 220 6.87 10.57 15.42
CA PRO A 220 6.44 10.78 14.04
C PRO A 220 5.77 12.15 13.85
N ALA A 221 5.99 12.80 12.71
CA ALA A 221 5.51 14.16 12.47
C ALA A 221 3.99 14.31 12.60
N CYS A 222 3.22 13.29 12.22
CA CYS A 222 1.76 13.28 12.40
C CYS A 222 1.36 13.18 13.89
N VAL A 223 2.14 12.50 14.72
CA VAL A 223 1.90 12.37 16.16
C VAL A 223 2.23 13.69 16.84
N SER A 224 3.44 14.23 16.64
CA SER A 224 3.86 15.51 17.24
C SER A 224 3.04 16.71 16.74
N GLY A 225 2.50 16.63 15.53
CA GLY A 225 1.70 17.70 14.93
C GLY A 225 0.19 17.61 15.23
N CYS A 226 -0.26 16.64 16.03
CA CYS A 226 -1.67 16.50 16.39
C CYS A 226 -2.00 17.32 17.64
N PRO A 227 -2.76 18.44 17.52
CA PRO A 227 -3.08 19.28 18.68
C PRO A 227 -3.99 18.60 19.69
N MET A 228 -4.82 17.65 19.22
CA MET A 228 -5.76 16.91 20.06
C MET A 228 -5.11 15.68 20.73
N GLY A 229 -3.86 15.35 20.38
CA GLY A 229 -3.15 14.21 20.95
C GLY A 229 -3.78 12.84 20.68
N VAL A 230 -4.58 12.71 19.60
CA VAL A 230 -5.30 11.46 19.27
C VAL A 230 -4.42 10.37 18.68
N LEU A 231 -3.22 10.72 18.20
CA LEU A 231 -2.27 9.80 17.59
C LEU A 231 -1.19 9.43 18.60
N TYR A 232 -1.02 8.14 18.84
CA TYR A 232 0.05 7.59 19.67
C TYR A 232 0.98 6.76 18.82
N ILE A 233 2.29 6.87 19.05
CA ILE A 233 3.26 5.89 18.60
C ILE A 233 3.49 4.90 19.75
N GLY A 234 3.37 3.61 19.48
CA GLY A 234 3.54 2.54 20.44
C GLY A 234 4.67 1.60 20.05
N ASP A 235 5.22 0.95 21.05
CA ASP A 235 6.19 -0.12 20.89
C ASP A 235 5.72 -1.36 21.66
N LEU A 236 5.42 -2.42 20.92
CA LEU A 236 4.91 -3.69 21.47
C LEU A 236 5.96 -4.46 22.29
N VAL A 237 7.25 -4.11 22.18
CA VAL A 237 8.32 -4.76 22.99
C VAL A 237 8.42 -4.10 24.36
N THR A 238 8.41 -2.78 24.41
CA THR A 238 8.49 -2.03 25.68
C THR A 238 7.13 -1.83 26.35
N ASP A 239 6.05 -2.16 25.64
CA ASP A 239 4.66 -1.98 26.08
C ASP A 239 4.31 -0.53 26.45
N ILE A 240 4.86 0.44 25.72
CA ILE A 240 4.65 1.86 25.96
C ILE A 240 4.12 2.53 24.69
N ALA A 241 3.16 3.45 24.85
CA ALA A 241 2.75 4.35 23.78
C ALA A 241 2.74 5.81 24.27
N VAL A 242 3.11 6.74 23.34
CA VAL A 242 3.26 8.17 23.62
C VAL A 242 2.58 8.99 22.52
N ASN A 243 1.89 10.07 22.89
CA ASN A 243 1.28 11.02 21.96
C ASN A 243 2.04 12.36 21.87
N GLY A 244 1.57 13.26 21.00
CA GLY A 244 2.17 14.58 20.78
C GLY A 244 2.26 15.46 22.01
N PRO A 245 1.20 15.59 22.84
CA PRO A 245 1.24 16.30 24.12
C PRO A 245 2.15 15.65 25.19
N GLY A 246 2.69 14.46 24.97
CA GLY A 246 3.59 13.77 25.89
C GLY A 246 2.87 12.80 26.87
N ASN A 247 1.58 12.54 26.67
CA ASN A 247 0.89 11.52 27.47
C ASN A 247 1.46 10.15 27.14
N THR A 248 1.89 9.46 28.18
CA THR A 248 2.46 8.11 28.09
C THR A 248 1.51 7.12 28.74
N VAL A 249 1.26 5.99 28.08
CA VAL A 249 0.36 4.93 28.53
C VAL A 249 1.03 3.56 28.40
N VAL A 250 0.62 2.60 29.24
CA VAL A 250 0.93 1.18 29.06
C VAL A 250 0.09 0.69 27.90
N LEU A 251 0.74 0.29 26.79
CA LEU A 251 0.09 0.02 25.51
C LEU A 251 -0.94 -1.10 25.60
N SER A 252 -0.58 -2.22 26.21
CA SER A 252 -1.44 -3.40 26.35
C SER A 252 -2.72 -3.09 27.14
N GLU A 253 -2.59 -2.34 28.24
CA GLU A 253 -3.73 -1.88 29.05
C GLU A 253 -4.59 -0.88 28.25
N PHE A 254 -3.96 0.09 27.60
CA PHE A 254 -4.65 1.10 26.82
C PHE A 254 -5.47 0.51 25.68
N LEU A 255 -4.94 -0.51 24.98
CA LEU A 255 -5.67 -1.22 23.93
C LEU A 255 -6.84 -2.03 24.49
N ARG A 256 -6.62 -2.79 25.57
CA ARG A 256 -7.64 -3.63 26.20
C ARG A 256 -8.76 -2.81 26.82
N ASP A 257 -8.43 -1.79 27.61
CA ASP A 257 -9.39 -1.03 28.41
C ASP A 257 -10.27 -0.10 27.56
N ASN A 258 -9.86 0.11 26.30
CA ASN A 258 -10.60 0.90 25.32
C ASN A 258 -11.13 0.07 24.13
N ASP A 259 -11.16 -1.27 24.23
CA ASP A 259 -11.65 -2.16 23.18
C ASP A 259 -11.11 -1.80 21.78
N ALA A 260 -9.78 -1.56 21.70
CA ALA A 260 -9.14 -1.13 20.49
C ALA A 260 -9.26 -2.17 19.37
N VAL A 261 -9.60 -1.73 18.18
CA VAL A 261 -9.87 -2.58 17.01
C VAL A 261 -8.89 -2.29 15.88
N ARG A 262 -8.74 -3.24 14.96
CA ARG A 262 -7.96 -3.06 13.72
C ARG A 262 -8.91 -2.85 12.53
N TYR A 263 -8.58 -1.91 11.67
CA TYR A 263 -9.40 -1.65 10.48
C TYR A 263 -9.24 -2.77 9.46
N LYS A 264 -10.35 -3.38 9.01
CA LYS A 264 -10.40 -4.50 8.05
C LYS A 264 -9.54 -5.70 8.50
N GLU A 265 -9.62 -6.06 9.78
CA GLU A 265 -8.87 -7.18 10.35
C GLU A 265 -9.21 -8.52 9.68
N GLU A 266 -10.47 -8.66 9.22
CA GLU A 266 -10.99 -9.82 8.50
C GLU A 266 -10.21 -10.17 7.22
N LEU A 267 -9.44 -9.23 6.68
CA LEU A 267 -8.60 -9.47 5.50
C LEU A 267 -7.29 -10.22 5.81
N GLY A 268 -7.02 -10.52 7.08
CA GLY A 268 -5.86 -11.32 7.51
C GLY A 268 -4.50 -10.65 7.28
N THR A 269 -4.46 -9.34 7.05
CA THR A 269 -3.19 -8.61 6.83
C THR A 269 -2.48 -8.24 8.13
N ASN A 270 -3.12 -8.44 9.28
CA ASN A 270 -2.64 -8.13 10.62
C ASN A 270 -2.09 -6.69 10.73
N PRO A 271 -2.97 -5.65 10.68
CA PRO A 271 -2.56 -4.25 10.83
C PRO A 271 -1.88 -3.98 12.17
N ARG A 272 -0.83 -3.13 12.15
CA ARG A 272 -0.20 -2.58 13.35
C ARG A 272 -0.69 -1.17 13.69
N VAL A 273 -1.83 -0.77 13.13
CA VAL A 273 -2.55 0.46 13.48
C VAL A 273 -3.85 0.06 14.16
N TYR A 274 -4.01 0.49 15.39
CA TYR A 274 -5.16 0.23 16.24
C TYR A 274 -6.02 1.49 16.33
N TYR A 275 -7.32 1.30 16.42
CA TYR A 275 -8.29 2.38 16.54
C TYR A 275 -9.12 2.22 17.81
N ILE A 276 -9.22 3.27 18.60
CA ILE A 276 -10.13 3.37 19.72
C ILE A 276 -11.37 4.13 19.24
N LEU A 277 -12.52 3.49 19.32
CA LEU A 277 -13.77 4.02 18.80
C LEU A 277 -14.55 4.79 19.87
N GLY A 278 -15.24 5.85 19.47
CA GLY A 278 -16.23 6.54 20.29
C GLY A 278 -17.59 5.83 20.24
N HIS A 279 -18.50 6.28 21.08
CA HIS A 279 -19.86 5.77 21.10
C HIS A 279 -20.53 5.90 19.72
N GLY A 280 -21.08 4.81 19.21
CA GLY A 280 -21.75 4.78 17.90
C GLY A 280 -20.80 4.69 16.69
N GLN A 281 -19.49 4.91 16.85
CA GLN A 281 -18.54 4.79 15.77
C GLN A 281 -18.32 3.31 15.41
N LYS A 282 -18.27 3.01 14.11
CA LYS A 282 -17.96 1.67 13.58
C LYS A 282 -16.98 1.78 12.42
N LEU A 283 -16.01 0.90 12.38
CA LEU A 283 -15.20 0.70 11.19
C LEU A 283 -15.92 -0.30 10.28
N GLY A 284 -16.09 0.02 8.99
CA GLY A 284 -16.79 -0.85 8.05
C GLY A 284 -16.21 -2.27 8.06
N GLY A 285 -17.08 -3.30 8.07
CA GLY A 285 -16.68 -4.71 8.16
C GLY A 285 -16.92 -5.35 9.54
N GLN A 286 -17.22 -4.56 10.56
CA GLN A 286 -17.64 -5.08 11.88
C GLN A 286 -19.17 -5.21 11.88
N ALA A 287 -19.65 -6.44 11.70
CA ALA A 287 -21.07 -6.79 11.83
C ALA A 287 -21.40 -7.08 13.30
#